data_dfcbf16947c2049bac26843c2a7c61e9
#
_entry.id   dfcbf16947c2049bac26843c2a7c61e9
#
_cell.length_a   1.000
_cell.length_b   1.000
_cell.length_c   1.000
_cell.angle_alpha   90.00
_cell.angle_beta   90.00
_cell.angle_gamma   90.00
#
_symmetry.space_group_name_H-M   'P 1'
#
loop_
_entity.id
_entity.type
_entity.pdbx_description
1 polymer ?
#
loop_
_entity_poly.entity_id
_entity_poly.type
_entity_poly.pdbx_seq_one_letter_code
_entity_poly.pdbx_strand_id
1 'polypeptide(L)'
;TWDRRRIFAELEGREISLLALTHVHPDHQGSAKAVCEARKVPLACHADDVEAMEGRRPIQEAATGNPVNRLIRAIWEGPPHGVERVLEDGDEVAGFRVVHTPGHSRGHVVFFRESDRVAICGDVIRNMSYATGLPGIKEPPAIFTYDPAENRRSIRRLAELNPSLILPGHGPAVTDIGAFERFVSSLPG
;
A
#
# COMPACT_ATOMS: atom_id res chain seq x y z
N THR A 1 -7.65 -14.31 6.97
CA THR A 1 -7.98 -12.87 6.95
C THR A 1 -9.42 -12.65 6.48
N TRP A 2 -10.02 -11.55 6.87
CA TRP A 2 -11.43 -11.23 6.68
C TRP A 2 -11.86 -11.19 5.20
N ASP A 3 -10.99 -10.63 4.33
CA ASP A 3 -11.27 -10.45 2.92
C ASP A 3 -10.81 -11.58 2.01
N ARG A 4 -10.25 -12.64 2.56
CA ARG A 4 -9.68 -13.73 1.76
C ARG A 4 -10.68 -14.33 0.76
N ARG A 5 -11.93 -14.59 1.19
CA ARG A 5 -12.97 -15.14 0.31
C ARG A 5 -13.30 -14.18 -0.83
N ARG A 6 -13.36 -12.89 -0.54
CA ARG A 6 -13.66 -11.83 -1.50
C ARG A 6 -12.53 -11.70 -2.52
N ILE A 7 -11.28 -11.68 -2.06
CA ILE A 7 -10.11 -11.66 -2.95
C ILE A 7 -10.16 -12.87 -3.91
N PHE A 8 -10.38 -14.07 -3.41
CA PHE A 8 -10.44 -15.26 -4.25
C PHE A 8 -11.61 -15.23 -5.25
N ALA A 9 -12.76 -14.69 -4.87
CA ALA A 9 -13.90 -14.51 -5.77
C ALA A 9 -13.55 -13.51 -6.92
N GLU A 10 -12.89 -12.40 -6.60
CA GLU A 10 -12.43 -11.43 -7.61
C GLU A 10 -11.36 -12.00 -8.55
N LEU A 11 -10.58 -12.97 -8.08
CA LEU A 11 -9.56 -13.63 -8.89
C LEU A 11 -10.08 -14.83 -9.71
N GLU A 12 -11.37 -15.18 -9.57
CA GLU A 12 -11.95 -16.30 -10.29
C GLU A 12 -11.99 -16.04 -11.80
N GLY A 13 -11.55 -17.01 -12.59
CA GLY A 13 -11.47 -16.90 -14.06
C GLY A 13 -10.41 -15.94 -14.58
N ARG A 14 -9.58 -15.35 -13.74
CA ARG A 14 -8.49 -14.46 -14.14
C ARG A 14 -7.16 -15.19 -14.11
N GLU A 15 -6.34 -14.98 -15.14
CA GLU A 15 -4.93 -15.38 -15.13
C GLU A 15 -4.13 -14.35 -14.31
N ILE A 16 -3.41 -14.84 -13.33
CA ILE A 16 -2.54 -14.03 -12.47
C ILE A 16 -1.11 -14.51 -12.69
N SER A 17 -0.20 -13.60 -12.95
CA SER A 17 1.22 -13.87 -13.16
C SER A 17 2.12 -13.42 -12.01
N LEU A 18 1.64 -12.50 -11.19
CA LEU A 18 2.39 -11.89 -10.10
C LEU A 18 1.43 -11.31 -9.05
N LEU A 19 1.78 -11.40 -7.78
CA LEU A 19 1.20 -10.60 -6.71
C LEU A 19 2.21 -9.54 -6.29
N ALA A 20 1.91 -8.27 -6.54
CA ALA A 20 2.75 -7.15 -6.12
C ALA A 20 2.07 -6.35 -5.01
N LEU A 21 2.82 -6.08 -3.93
CA LEU A 21 2.34 -5.30 -2.79
C LEU A 21 2.83 -3.85 -2.89
N THR A 22 1.96 -2.89 -2.58
CA THR A 22 2.37 -1.50 -2.39
C THR A 22 3.20 -1.34 -1.13
N HIS A 23 2.89 -2.12 -0.09
CA HIS A 23 3.63 -2.18 1.17
C HIS A 23 3.19 -3.39 1.99
N VAL A 24 3.97 -3.70 3.05
CA VAL A 24 3.76 -4.87 3.88
C VAL A 24 3.16 -4.45 5.24
N HIS A 25 1.85 -4.15 5.26
CA HIS A 25 1.05 -4.02 6.47
C HIS A 25 0.03 -5.15 6.58
N PRO A 26 -0.52 -5.43 7.78
CA PRO A 26 -1.35 -6.62 8.03
C PRO A 26 -2.55 -6.74 7.10
N ASP A 27 -3.22 -5.64 6.81
CA ASP A 27 -4.41 -5.56 5.95
C ASP A 27 -4.10 -5.63 4.45
N HIS A 28 -2.84 -5.40 4.04
CA HIS A 28 -2.38 -5.53 2.66
C HIS A 28 -1.74 -6.89 2.39
N GLN A 29 -0.85 -7.38 3.25
CA GLN A 29 -0.18 -8.67 3.06
C GLN A 29 -0.99 -9.88 3.55
N GLY A 30 -2.03 -9.67 4.34
CA GLY A 30 -2.73 -10.71 5.10
C GLY A 30 -3.21 -11.92 4.30
N SER A 31 -3.46 -11.78 3.01
CA SER A 31 -3.84 -12.89 2.12
C SER A 31 -2.74 -13.26 1.11
N ALA A 32 -1.59 -12.59 1.13
CA ALA A 32 -0.55 -12.72 0.10
C ALA A 32 -0.09 -14.17 -0.08
N LYS A 33 0.38 -14.81 0.99
CA LYS A 33 0.80 -16.22 0.97
C LYS A 33 -0.27 -17.13 0.36
N ALA A 34 -1.51 -16.97 0.79
CA ALA A 34 -2.58 -17.83 0.32
C ALA A 34 -2.88 -17.66 -1.18
N VAL A 35 -2.79 -16.43 -1.69
CA VAL A 35 -2.95 -16.15 -3.13
C VAL A 35 -1.78 -16.73 -3.91
N CYS A 36 -0.53 -16.48 -3.48
CA CYS A 36 0.65 -16.99 -4.16
C CYS A 36 0.67 -18.51 -4.24
N GLU A 37 0.39 -19.21 -3.13
CA GLU A 37 0.35 -20.67 -3.10
C GLU A 37 -0.79 -21.23 -3.97
N ALA A 38 -2.00 -20.65 -3.91
CA ALA A 38 -3.16 -21.16 -4.65
C ALA A 38 -3.04 -20.89 -6.16
N ARG A 39 -2.44 -19.77 -6.55
CA ARG A 39 -2.28 -19.39 -7.96
C ARG A 39 -0.90 -19.76 -8.54
N LYS A 40 0.03 -20.21 -7.69
CA LYS A 40 1.41 -20.55 -8.04
C LYS A 40 2.12 -19.38 -8.72
N VAL A 41 1.99 -18.20 -8.13
CA VAL A 41 2.57 -16.96 -8.64
C VAL A 41 3.58 -16.39 -7.65
N PRO A 42 4.64 -15.71 -8.13
CA PRO A 42 5.60 -15.07 -7.26
C PRO A 42 4.99 -13.88 -6.53
N LEU A 43 5.59 -13.56 -5.36
CA LEU A 43 5.32 -12.35 -4.61
C LEU A 43 6.38 -11.29 -4.91
N ALA A 44 5.94 -10.05 -5.09
CA ALA A 44 6.81 -8.89 -5.22
C ALA A 44 6.49 -7.84 -4.15
N CYS A 45 7.54 -7.27 -3.55
CA CYS A 45 7.48 -6.05 -2.75
C CYS A 45 8.81 -5.30 -2.84
N HIS A 46 8.83 -4.06 -2.37
CA HIS A 46 10.06 -3.25 -2.34
C HIS A 46 11.13 -3.86 -1.42
N ALA A 47 12.41 -3.65 -1.75
CA ALA A 47 13.56 -4.16 -1.02
C ALA A 47 13.48 -3.91 0.49
N ASP A 48 13.07 -2.71 0.90
CA ASP A 48 12.99 -2.33 2.32
C ASP A 48 11.84 -3.00 3.10
N ASP A 49 10.90 -3.67 2.43
CA ASP A 49 9.81 -4.42 3.06
C ASP A 49 10.00 -5.96 3.00
N VAL A 50 11.05 -6.45 2.32
CA VAL A 50 11.34 -7.89 2.19
C VAL A 50 11.46 -8.58 3.55
N GLU A 51 12.27 -8.02 4.46
CA GLU A 51 12.46 -8.62 5.78
C GLU A 51 11.18 -8.71 6.60
N ALA A 52 10.29 -7.72 6.46
CA ALA A 52 8.99 -7.72 7.11
C ALA A 52 8.07 -8.79 6.50
N MET A 53 8.04 -8.92 5.16
CA MET A 53 7.23 -9.93 4.47
C MET A 53 7.68 -11.36 4.80
N GLU A 54 8.97 -11.58 4.95
CA GLU A 54 9.56 -12.86 5.29
C GLU A 54 9.61 -13.15 6.79
N GLY A 55 9.08 -12.26 7.62
CA GLY A 55 8.97 -12.45 9.07
C GLY A 55 10.29 -12.25 9.86
N ARG A 56 11.31 -11.67 9.25
CA ARG A 56 12.60 -11.33 9.88
C ARG A 56 12.57 -9.98 10.61
N ARG A 57 11.56 -9.15 10.33
CA ARG A 57 11.30 -7.85 10.95
C ARG A 57 9.80 -7.71 11.25
N PRO A 58 9.40 -6.97 12.30
CA PRO A 58 7.98 -6.68 12.54
C PRO A 58 7.34 -5.93 11.34
N ILE A 59 6.14 -6.33 10.97
CA ILE A 59 5.33 -5.73 9.86
C ILE A 59 4.89 -4.38 10.38
N GLN A 60 4.86 -3.72 11.15
CA GLN A 60 4.33 -2.41 11.58
C GLN A 60 5.20 -1.85 12.71
N GLU A 61 6.38 -1.39 12.34
CA GLU A 61 7.39 -0.96 13.32
C GLU A 61 6.91 0.21 14.20
N ALA A 62 6.17 1.15 13.63
CA ALA A 62 5.71 2.36 14.32
C ALA A 62 4.86 2.08 15.57
N ALA A 63 4.35 0.87 15.72
CA ALA A 63 3.27 0.62 16.67
C ALA A 63 3.41 -0.70 17.45
N THR A 64 4.63 -1.23 17.56
CA THR A 64 4.91 -2.55 18.19
C THR A 64 4.46 -2.65 19.65
N GLY A 65 4.39 -1.54 20.39
CA GLY A 65 3.98 -1.50 21.81
C GLY A 65 2.47 -1.21 22.05
N ASN A 66 1.69 -0.90 21.02
CA ASN A 66 0.30 -0.49 21.18
C ASN A 66 -0.64 -1.70 21.20
N PRO A 67 -1.49 -1.90 22.26
CA PRO A 67 -2.42 -3.02 22.36
C PRO A 67 -3.46 -3.05 21.20
N VAL A 68 -3.86 -1.90 20.65
CA VAL A 68 -4.75 -1.83 19.48
C VAL A 68 -4.07 -2.44 18.26
N ASN A 69 -2.81 -2.16 18.03
CA ASN A 69 -2.07 -2.75 16.91
C ASN A 69 -1.82 -4.25 17.09
N ARG A 70 -1.61 -4.70 18.33
CA ARG A 70 -1.54 -6.15 18.60
C ARG A 70 -2.83 -6.86 18.18
N LEU A 71 -3.98 -6.24 18.47
CA LEU A 71 -5.28 -6.79 18.07
C LEU A 71 -5.46 -6.76 16.54
N ILE A 72 -5.12 -5.66 15.89
CA ILE A 72 -5.17 -5.51 14.43
C ILE A 72 -4.30 -6.56 13.76
N ARG A 73 -3.06 -6.74 14.21
CA ARG A 73 -2.15 -7.77 13.71
C ARG A 73 -2.71 -9.17 13.89
N ALA A 74 -3.25 -9.48 15.07
CA ALA A 74 -3.82 -10.80 15.36
C ALA A 74 -5.01 -11.16 14.42
N ILE A 75 -5.72 -10.15 13.90
CA ILE A 75 -6.88 -10.35 13.02
C ILE A 75 -6.49 -10.37 11.54
N TRP A 76 -5.59 -9.48 11.12
CA TRP A 76 -5.32 -9.23 9.70
C TRP A 76 -3.96 -9.69 9.22
N GLU A 77 -2.96 -9.81 10.10
CA GLU A 77 -1.62 -10.25 9.71
C GLU A 77 -1.66 -11.69 9.19
N GLY A 78 -1.22 -11.85 7.94
CA GLY A 78 -1.03 -13.16 7.34
C GLY A 78 0.33 -13.75 7.71
N PRO A 79 0.51 -15.06 7.47
CA PRO A 79 1.79 -15.70 7.71
C PRO A 79 2.87 -15.15 6.77
N PRO A 80 4.14 -15.16 7.20
CA PRO A 80 5.27 -14.81 6.34
C PRO A 80 5.31 -15.61 5.05
N HIS A 81 5.82 -14.99 3.99
CA HIS A 81 6.03 -15.62 2.68
C HIS A 81 7.31 -15.09 2.04
N GLY A 82 7.99 -15.96 1.28
CA GLY A 82 9.18 -15.57 0.54
C GLY A 82 8.86 -14.52 -0.52
N VAL A 83 9.79 -13.61 -0.77
CA VAL A 83 9.69 -12.60 -1.83
C VAL A 83 10.56 -13.06 -3.00
N GLU A 84 9.92 -13.46 -4.10
CA GLU A 84 10.62 -13.95 -5.28
C GLU A 84 11.05 -12.82 -6.23
N ARG A 85 10.36 -11.68 -6.16
CA ARG A 85 10.71 -10.50 -6.94
C ARG A 85 10.86 -9.28 -6.04
N VAL A 86 12.08 -8.85 -5.83
CA VAL A 86 12.39 -7.62 -5.12
C VAL A 86 12.21 -6.45 -6.07
N LEU A 87 11.48 -5.42 -5.62
CA LEU A 87 11.22 -4.20 -6.39
C LEU A 87 12.09 -3.04 -5.87
N GLU A 88 12.51 -2.19 -6.81
CA GLU A 88 13.22 -0.95 -6.54
C GLU A 88 12.56 0.23 -7.27
N ASP A 89 12.93 1.45 -6.86
CA ASP A 89 12.46 2.68 -7.52
C ASP A 89 12.83 2.68 -9.01
N GLY A 90 11.85 2.92 -9.87
CA GLY A 90 12.04 2.92 -11.33
C GLY A 90 11.79 1.58 -12.02
N ASP A 91 11.63 0.49 -11.29
CA ASP A 91 11.25 -0.80 -11.88
C ASP A 91 9.90 -0.72 -12.59
N GLU A 92 9.65 -1.69 -13.48
CA GLU A 92 8.37 -1.82 -14.16
C GLU A 92 7.65 -3.12 -13.78
N VAL A 93 6.37 -3.01 -13.43
CA VAL A 93 5.48 -4.12 -13.12
C VAL A 93 4.19 -3.98 -13.90
N ALA A 94 3.95 -4.88 -14.87
CA ALA A 94 2.71 -4.92 -15.66
C ALA A 94 2.33 -3.56 -16.30
N GLY A 95 3.31 -2.81 -16.81
CA GLY A 95 3.12 -1.49 -17.42
C GLY A 95 3.00 -0.34 -16.41
N PHE A 96 3.22 -0.60 -15.12
CA PHE A 96 3.33 0.41 -14.08
C PHE A 96 4.77 0.59 -13.66
N ARG A 97 5.23 1.82 -13.59
CA ARG A 97 6.50 2.17 -12.96
C ARG A 97 6.36 2.13 -11.45
N VAL A 98 7.31 1.50 -10.78
CA VAL A 98 7.44 1.51 -9.32
C VAL A 98 8.03 2.85 -8.90
N VAL A 99 7.37 3.54 -8.00
CA VAL A 99 7.83 4.80 -7.41
C VAL A 99 7.97 4.60 -5.91
N HIS A 100 9.18 4.62 -5.38
CA HIS A 100 9.41 4.46 -3.95
C HIS A 100 8.88 5.67 -3.19
N THR A 101 7.95 5.45 -2.28
CA THR A 101 7.24 6.47 -1.50
C THR A 101 7.26 6.10 -0.01
N PRO A 102 8.45 6.10 0.61
CA PRO A 102 8.61 5.69 2.01
C PRO A 102 7.88 6.62 2.97
N GLY A 103 7.72 6.16 4.19
CA GLY A 103 7.13 6.93 5.29
C GLY A 103 5.98 6.20 5.95
N HIS A 104 4.96 5.75 5.22
CA HIS A 104 3.92 4.89 5.79
C HIS A 104 4.49 3.52 6.20
N SER A 105 5.22 2.85 5.31
CA SER A 105 6.21 1.82 5.62
C SER A 105 7.56 2.21 5.02
N ARG A 106 8.62 1.46 5.32
CA ARG A 106 9.96 1.71 4.74
C ARG A 106 9.97 1.45 3.24
N GLY A 107 9.38 0.34 2.82
CA GLY A 107 9.33 -0.11 1.43
C GLY A 107 8.02 0.24 0.72
N HIS A 108 7.30 1.27 1.18
CA HIS A 108 6.08 1.68 0.51
C HIS A 108 6.35 2.16 -0.92
N VAL A 109 5.55 1.69 -1.89
CA VAL A 109 5.63 2.10 -3.29
C VAL A 109 4.27 2.52 -3.84
N VAL A 110 4.31 3.40 -4.81
CA VAL A 110 3.22 3.71 -5.72
C VAL A 110 3.49 3.00 -7.04
N PHE A 111 2.50 2.33 -7.60
CA PHE A 111 2.54 1.85 -8.98
C PHE A 111 1.90 2.90 -9.88
N PHE A 112 2.68 3.53 -10.73
CA PHE A 112 2.25 4.62 -11.60
C PHE A 112 2.30 4.21 -13.07
N ARG A 113 1.18 4.36 -13.79
CA ARG A 113 1.10 4.06 -15.21
C ARG A 113 1.13 5.35 -16.02
N GLU A 114 2.20 5.54 -16.79
CA GLU A 114 2.45 6.77 -17.55
C GLU A 114 1.41 7.03 -18.65
N SER A 115 0.91 5.96 -19.30
CA SER A 115 0.04 6.09 -20.48
C SER A 115 -1.29 6.80 -20.20
N ASP A 116 -1.84 6.66 -18.99
CA ASP A 116 -3.10 7.25 -18.55
C ASP A 116 -2.99 7.95 -17.20
N ARG A 117 -1.79 8.03 -16.64
CA ARG A 117 -1.46 8.65 -15.35
C ARG A 117 -2.28 8.12 -14.17
N VAL A 118 -2.56 6.82 -14.18
CA VAL A 118 -3.18 6.13 -13.05
C VAL A 118 -2.13 5.80 -12.00
N ALA A 119 -2.40 6.17 -10.75
CA ALA A 119 -1.56 5.85 -9.60
C ALA A 119 -2.29 4.91 -8.64
N ILE A 120 -1.76 3.70 -8.43
CA ILE A 120 -2.16 2.82 -7.32
C ILE A 120 -1.27 3.19 -6.14
N CYS A 121 -1.78 3.97 -5.21
CA CYS A 121 -0.94 4.66 -4.24
C CYS A 121 -0.90 4.01 -2.86
N GLY A 122 -1.54 2.84 -2.66
CA GLY A 122 -1.56 2.22 -1.34
C GLY A 122 -1.96 3.23 -0.26
N ASP A 123 -1.19 3.29 0.80
CA ASP A 123 -1.47 4.08 2.00
C ASP A 123 -0.61 5.34 2.15
N VAL A 124 0.00 5.84 1.08
CA VAL A 124 0.60 7.20 1.06
C VAL A 124 -0.46 8.23 1.46
N ILE A 125 -1.68 8.06 0.95
CA ILE A 125 -2.89 8.75 1.38
C ILE A 125 -4.03 7.75 1.57
N ARG A 126 -5.07 8.16 2.28
CA ARG A 126 -6.37 7.50 2.30
C ARG A 126 -7.47 8.45 1.85
N ASN A 127 -8.52 7.94 1.23
CA ASN A 127 -9.68 8.74 0.83
C ASN A 127 -10.93 8.37 1.63
N MET A 128 -10.77 8.20 2.93
CA MET A 128 -11.88 8.00 3.86
C MET A 128 -11.52 8.39 5.29
N SER A 129 -12.53 8.75 6.05
CA SER A 129 -12.43 8.92 7.51
C SER A 129 -12.70 7.59 8.21
N TYR A 130 -11.78 7.07 9.00
CA TYR A 130 -12.01 5.85 9.79
C TYR A 130 -13.10 6.02 10.86
N ALA A 131 -13.36 7.26 11.31
CA ALA A 131 -14.39 7.53 12.31
C ALA A 131 -15.80 7.55 11.71
N THR A 132 -15.97 8.01 10.47
CA THR A 132 -17.29 8.21 9.85
C THR A 132 -17.55 7.38 8.62
N GLY A 133 -16.51 6.76 8.04
CA GLY A 133 -16.59 6.07 6.75
C GLY A 133 -16.77 6.99 5.53
N LEU A 134 -16.93 8.30 5.75
CA LEU A 134 -17.16 9.25 4.66
C LEU A 134 -15.89 9.52 3.85
N PRO A 135 -16.00 9.72 2.52
CA PRO A 135 -14.90 10.13 1.68
C PRO A 135 -14.24 11.43 2.15
N GLY A 136 -12.94 11.53 1.91
CA GLY A 136 -12.15 12.72 2.21
C GLY A 136 -10.66 12.38 2.27
N ILE A 137 -9.85 13.08 1.47
CA ILE A 137 -8.41 12.85 1.37
C ILE A 137 -7.73 13.24 2.67
N LYS A 138 -6.94 12.33 3.21
CA LYS A 138 -6.23 12.48 4.50
C LYS A 138 -4.90 11.76 4.48
N GLU A 139 -3.98 12.22 5.34
CA GLU A 139 -2.80 11.44 5.70
C GLU A 139 -3.24 10.12 6.41
N PRO A 140 -2.47 9.04 6.28
CA PRO A 140 -2.66 7.86 7.12
C PRO A 140 -2.45 8.25 8.59
N PRO A 141 -3.08 7.56 9.56
CA PRO A 141 -2.88 7.87 10.97
C PRO A 141 -1.43 7.69 11.39
N ALA A 142 -0.88 8.65 12.14
CA ALA A 142 0.51 8.61 12.60
C ALA A 142 0.85 7.34 13.40
N ILE A 143 -0.15 6.78 14.12
CA ILE A 143 0.01 5.54 14.89
C ILE A 143 0.29 4.31 14.00
N PHE A 144 -0.03 4.36 12.71
CA PHE A 144 0.22 3.31 11.74
C PHE A 144 1.29 3.69 10.71
N THR A 145 1.90 4.85 10.88
CA THR A 145 2.88 5.41 9.92
C THR A 145 4.26 5.44 10.55
N TYR A 146 5.22 4.80 9.89
CA TYR A 146 6.60 4.68 10.38
C TYR A 146 7.27 6.05 10.55
N ASP A 147 7.20 6.91 9.55
CA ASP A 147 7.69 8.29 9.55
C ASP A 147 6.67 9.21 8.86
N PRO A 148 5.84 9.94 9.65
CA PRO A 148 4.85 10.85 9.06
C PRO A 148 5.44 12.01 8.27
N ALA A 149 6.66 12.48 8.61
CA ALA A 149 7.31 13.57 7.88
C ALA A 149 7.79 13.08 6.52
N GLU A 150 8.38 11.87 6.46
CA GLU A 150 8.75 11.22 5.19
C GLU A 150 7.52 10.92 4.35
N ASN A 151 6.43 10.45 4.96
CA ASN A 151 5.19 10.20 4.23
C ASN A 151 4.65 11.48 3.55
N ARG A 152 4.78 12.65 4.17
CA ARG A 152 4.41 13.92 3.53
C ARG A 152 5.30 14.25 2.33
N ARG A 153 6.60 13.93 2.38
CA ARG A 153 7.47 14.04 1.20
C ARG A 153 7.00 13.11 0.08
N SER A 154 6.62 11.89 0.44
CA SER A 154 6.05 10.90 -0.49
C SER A 154 4.70 11.33 -1.08
N ILE A 155 3.84 12.01 -0.31
CA ILE A 155 2.60 12.61 -0.84
C ILE A 155 2.93 13.69 -1.89
N ARG A 156 3.93 14.53 -1.64
CA ARG A 156 4.36 15.55 -2.63
C ARG A 156 4.96 14.88 -3.87
N ARG A 157 5.76 13.82 -3.68
CA ARG A 157 6.28 13.02 -4.80
C ARG A 157 5.15 12.41 -5.65
N LEU A 158 4.07 11.91 -5.02
CA LEU A 158 2.88 11.45 -5.74
C LEU A 158 2.24 12.59 -6.55
N ALA A 159 2.15 13.80 -6.01
CA ALA A 159 1.60 14.95 -6.74
C ALA A 159 2.46 15.36 -7.95
N GLU A 160 3.79 15.27 -7.83
CA GLU A 160 4.74 15.55 -8.93
C GLU A 160 4.55 14.60 -10.14
N LEU A 161 3.99 13.41 -9.93
CA LEU A 161 3.62 12.49 -11.03
C LEU A 161 2.44 13.01 -11.85
N ASN A 162 1.74 14.04 -11.39
CA ASN A 162 0.58 14.63 -12.04
C ASN A 162 -0.49 13.55 -12.40
N PRO A 163 -0.97 12.76 -11.45
CA PRO A 163 -1.91 11.67 -11.71
C PRO A 163 -3.25 12.19 -12.24
N SER A 164 -3.91 11.42 -13.10
CA SER A 164 -5.29 11.67 -13.54
C SER A 164 -6.32 10.93 -12.68
N LEU A 165 -5.88 9.84 -12.03
CA LEU A 165 -6.66 9.00 -11.14
C LEU A 165 -5.76 8.43 -10.05
N ILE A 166 -6.21 8.50 -8.80
CA ILE A 166 -5.47 7.91 -7.67
C ILE A 166 -6.33 6.83 -7.02
N LEU A 167 -5.75 5.66 -6.84
CA LEU A 167 -6.37 4.49 -6.22
C LEU A 167 -5.69 4.22 -4.86
N PRO A 168 -6.27 4.73 -3.76
CA PRO A 168 -5.73 4.50 -2.42
C PRO A 168 -6.07 3.11 -1.90
N GLY A 169 -5.32 2.62 -0.91
CA GLY A 169 -5.62 1.38 -0.21
C GLY A 169 -6.92 1.45 0.59
N HIS A 170 -7.28 2.64 1.07
CA HIS A 170 -8.49 2.87 1.86
C HIS A 170 -9.36 3.99 1.32
N GLY A 171 -10.63 3.65 1.05
CA GLY A 171 -11.64 4.55 0.52
C GLY A 171 -11.80 4.50 -0.99
N PRO A 172 -12.71 5.30 -1.56
CA PRO A 172 -12.95 5.32 -3.00
C PRO A 172 -11.78 5.96 -3.77
N ALA A 173 -11.74 5.73 -5.08
CA ALA A 173 -10.81 6.40 -5.97
C ALA A 173 -10.90 7.93 -5.86
N VAL A 174 -9.76 8.61 -5.97
CA VAL A 174 -9.69 10.08 -6.03
C VAL A 174 -9.73 10.49 -7.50
N THR A 175 -10.85 11.04 -7.92
CA THR A 175 -11.11 11.56 -9.27
C THR A 175 -11.04 13.09 -9.34
N ASP A 176 -11.27 13.78 -8.23
CA ASP A 176 -11.06 15.23 -8.11
C ASP A 176 -9.59 15.52 -7.76
N ILE A 177 -8.78 15.64 -8.80
CA ILE A 177 -7.34 15.92 -8.65
C ILE A 177 -7.12 17.32 -8.07
N GLY A 178 -7.99 18.29 -8.36
CA GLY A 178 -7.90 19.61 -7.73
C GLY A 178 -8.11 19.56 -6.22
N ALA A 179 -8.95 18.66 -5.70
CA ALA A 179 -9.06 18.42 -4.26
C ALA A 179 -7.78 17.80 -3.69
N PHE A 180 -7.14 16.90 -4.44
CA PHE A 180 -5.85 16.32 -4.03
C PHE A 180 -4.74 17.40 -3.98
N GLU A 181 -4.64 18.26 -4.99
CA GLU A 181 -3.67 19.36 -5.02
C GLU A 181 -3.87 20.35 -3.85
N ARG A 182 -5.12 20.70 -3.55
CA ARG A 182 -5.44 21.52 -2.36
C ARG A 182 -5.02 20.85 -1.06
N PHE A 183 -5.26 19.54 -0.95
CA PHE A 183 -4.81 18.77 0.20
C PHE A 183 -3.29 18.79 0.32
N VAL A 184 -2.55 18.54 -0.76
CA VAL A 184 -1.07 18.56 -0.78
C VAL A 184 -0.55 19.93 -0.36
N SER A 185 -1.17 21.02 -0.87
CA SER A 185 -0.80 22.40 -0.53
C SER A 185 -1.06 22.76 0.94
N SER A 186 -1.96 22.03 1.62
CA SER A 186 -2.28 22.24 3.03
C SER A 186 -1.36 21.48 4.00
N LEU A 187 -0.51 20.59 3.49
CA LEU A 187 0.39 19.80 4.32
C LEU A 187 1.46 20.70 4.97
N PRO A 188 1.80 20.47 6.24
CA PRO A 188 2.92 21.17 6.88
C PRO A 188 4.22 20.88 6.16
N GLY A 189 5.12 21.86 6.17
CA GLY A 189 6.43 21.79 5.56
C GLY A 189 7.34 20.72 6.15
#